data_86314f8a62b49aa360aaeeb4b44990d4
#
_entry.id   86314f8a62b49aa360aaeeb4b44990d4
#
_cell.length_a   1.000
_cell.length_b   1.000
_cell.length_c   1.000
_cell.angle_alpha   90.00
_cell.angle_beta   90.00
_cell.angle_gamma   90.00
#
_symmetry.space_group_name_H-M   'P 1'
#
loop_
_entity.id
_entity.type
_entity.pdbx_description
1 polymer ?
#
loop_
_entity_poly.entity_id
_entity_poly.type
_entity_poly.pdbx_seq_one_letter_code
_entity_poly.pdbx_strand_id
1 'polypeptide(L)'
;MAEFQIPITAVVSASAITPQAGLIPLKLSTVLLLTDEQPVQAMTGSYMITRTATAAVNAFGTTSETAAQVNAIYSQQPNILANNGYVIIAPFNSTTTPATSGTLTTVNLSSKLEALQLVTDGDLTVTVDGTDQVLTDLNFSEVTSLADVATILQTALTGVTVTASNNTLIFTSQTTGEESTIALAETDASTTDLYGSDYLDGADATAVAGTDAVITGETLAEGITRLSKEIYFEGIITTREVQSAEYVTASTTVEALGNRILMLPISDVTGLNGIAQQVSANRYTRPVMYLTGDTTAEKARNARIFAAAYLSRGLAVNYSGSNTTLTMNLKTLNGIIADTQISETILNSAKTAGVDCYPSIEGLAKVQSFKHANTYFDQIANLIWFVNTLQREVFNVLARTGTKVPQTEPGLEIIRRSIRAVCNQAVTNGYVAPGQWNSPDTFGNYDDFMRNVSEFGFYEYHQPVAEQSQSEREERQAPVWQIAAKESGAVHSANILIYVEP
;
A
#
# COMPACT_ATOMS: atom_id res chain seq x y z
N MET A 1 -74.39 17.23 11.37
CA MET A 1 -73.49 18.40 11.33
C MET A 1 -72.08 17.84 11.60
N ALA A 2 -71.21 17.92 10.61
CA ALA A 2 -69.82 17.50 10.78
C ALA A 2 -69.13 18.60 11.62
N GLU A 3 -68.69 18.26 12.83
CA GLU A 3 -67.82 19.13 13.60
C GLU A 3 -66.52 19.31 12.83
N PHE A 4 -66.28 20.54 12.38
CA PHE A 4 -64.96 20.92 11.87
C PHE A 4 -63.97 20.99 13.05
N GLN A 5 -63.30 19.92 13.31
CA GLN A 5 -62.17 19.94 14.24
C GLN A 5 -61.00 20.68 13.57
N ILE A 6 -60.58 21.78 14.18
CA ILE A 6 -59.36 22.50 13.78
C ILE A 6 -58.17 21.57 14.10
N PRO A 7 -57.41 21.11 13.10
CA PRO A 7 -56.30 20.20 13.37
C PRO A 7 -55.21 20.94 14.20
N ILE A 8 -54.61 20.21 15.10
CA ILE A 8 -53.57 20.75 16.01
C ILE A 8 -52.42 21.43 15.26
N THR A 9 -52.19 21.03 14.00
CA THR A 9 -51.21 21.63 13.06
C THR A 9 -51.54 23.10 12.69
N ALA A 10 -52.79 23.58 12.94
CA ALA A 10 -53.15 24.98 12.75
C ALA A 10 -52.67 25.86 13.91
N VAL A 11 -52.34 25.28 15.06
CA VAL A 11 -51.87 25.96 16.27
C VAL A 11 -50.43 25.65 16.58
N VAL A 12 -49.96 24.42 16.24
CA VAL A 12 -48.60 23.98 16.46
C VAL A 12 -48.08 23.34 15.16
N SER A 13 -47.12 23.98 14.49
CA SER A 13 -46.38 23.38 13.38
C SER A 13 -45.10 22.75 13.91
N ALA A 14 -44.96 21.44 13.77
CA ALA A 14 -43.68 20.74 13.97
C ALA A 14 -43.10 20.37 12.60
N SER A 15 -42.00 20.98 12.23
CA SER A 15 -41.18 20.54 11.08
C SER A 15 -40.02 19.73 11.57
N ALA A 16 -39.88 18.52 11.06
CA ALA A 16 -38.65 17.74 11.27
C ALA A 16 -37.53 18.39 10.43
N ILE A 17 -36.65 19.11 11.08
CA ILE A 17 -35.37 19.52 10.44
C ILE A 17 -34.48 18.26 10.43
N THR A 18 -34.26 17.70 9.28
CA THR A 18 -33.22 16.65 9.11
C THR A 18 -31.88 17.34 9.40
N PRO A 19 -31.15 16.96 10.45
CA PRO A 19 -29.84 17.55 10.69
C PRO A 19 -28.95 17.30 9.48
N GLN A 20 -28.18 18.31 9.07
CA GLN A 20 -27.19 18.16 8.00
C GLN A 20 -26.34 16.92 8.30
N ALA A 21 -26.22 16.04 7.30
CA ALA A 21 -25.42 14.83 7.46
C ALA A 21 -23.95 15.21 7.71
N GLY A 22 -23.44 14.87 8.88
CA GLY A 22 -22.01 14.97 9.14
C GLY A 22 -21.23 13.86 8.42
N LEU A 23 -19.91 13.86 8.55
CA LEU A 23 -19.08 12.79 8.03
C LEU A 23 -19.53 11.45 8.62
N ILE A 24 -19.74 10.47 7.75
CA ILE A 24 -19.98 9.09 8.16
C ILE A 24 -18.75 8.59 8.92
N PRO A 25 -18.91 7.86 10.05
CA PRO A 25 -17.81 7.25 10.75
C PRO A 25 -16.91 6.45 9.80
N LEU A 26 -15.59 6.76 9.77
CA LEU A 26 -14.63 5.88 9.13
C LEU A 26 -14.83 4.48 9.72
N LYS A 27 -14.88 3.50 8.87
CA LYS A 27 -14.93 2.12 9.33
C LYS A 27 -13.51 1.72 9.67
N LEU A 28 -13.12 2.04 10.89
CA LEU A 28 -11.92 1.51 11.51
C LEU A 28 -12.04 -0.01 11.56
N SER A 29 -10.96 -0.74 11.65
CA SER A 29 -10.94 -2.21 11.51
C SER A 29 -11.11 -2.69 10.05
N THR A 30 -10.83 -1.86 9.06
CA THR A 30 -10.81 -2.25 7.65
C THR A 30 -9.41 -2.70 7.27
N VAL A 31 -9.31 -3.85 6.61
CA VAL A 31 -8.03 -4.45 6.21
C VAL A 31 -7.89 -4.39 4.69
N LEU A 32 -6.78 -3.85 4.21
CA LEU A 32 -6.33 -3.95 2.82
C LEU A 32 -5.51 -5.22 2.66
N LEU A 33 -5.90 -6.07 1.75
CA LEU A 33 -5.15 -7.22 1.27
C LEU A 33 -4.71 -6.95 -0.16
N LEU A 34 -3.41 -6.65 -0.35
CA LEU A 34 -2.79 -6.55 -1.66
C LEU A 34 -2.38 -7.95 -2.14
N THR A 35 -2.85 -8.37 -3.30
CA THR A 35 -2.64 -9.72 -3.83
C THR A 35 -2.00 -9.69 -5.21
N ASP A 36 -1.10 -10.65 -5.47
CA ASP A 36 -0.57 -10.99 -6.79
C ASP A 36 -1.40 -12.08 -7.50
N GLU A 37 -2.36 -12.67 -6.79
CA GLU A 37 -3.27 -13.65 -7.37
C GLU A 37 -4.34 -12.95 -8.23
N GLN A 38 -4.64 -13.55 -9.36
CA GLN A 38 -5.70 -13.06 -10.24
C GLN A 38 -7.06 -13.66 -9.86
N PRO A 39 -8.11 -12.86 -9.81
CA PRO A 39 -9.45 -13.38 -9.55
C PRO A 39 -9.94 -14.27 -10.69
N VAL A 40 -10.71 -15.30 -10.37
CA VAL A 40 -11.33 -16.22 -11.34
C VAL A 40 -12.30 -15.49 -12.29
N GLN A 41 -12.89 -14.40 -11.82
CA GLN A 41 -13.75 -13.52 -12.62
C GLN A 41 -13.19 -12.11 -12.61
N ALA A 42 -13.23 -11.44 -13.75
CA ALA A 42 -12.75 -10.06 -13.87
C ALA A 42 -13.44 -9.14 -12.85
N MET A 43 -12.63 -8.38 -12.12
CA MET A 43 -13.13 -7.38 -11.18
C MET A 43 -13.66 -6.15 -11.93
N THR A 44 -14.72 -5.55 -11.42
CA THR A 44 -15.31 -4.33 -12.00
C THR A 44 -14.64 -3.02 -11.53
N GLY A 45 -13.47 -3.09 -10.88
CA GLY A 45 -12.76 -1.94 -10.37
C GLY A 45 -11.37 -2.29 -9.87
N SER A 46 -10.67 -1.34 -9.29
CA SER A 46 -9.31 -1.49 -8.75
C SER A 46 -9.24 -2.37 -7.48
N TYR A 47 -10.38 -2.64 -6.84
CA TYR A 47 -10.49 -3.48 -5.65
C TYR A 47 -11.90 -4.07 -5.49
N MET A 48 -12.02 -5.10 -4.67
CA MET A 48 -13.30 -5.61 -4.19
C MET A 48 -13.41 -5.52 -2.66
N ILE A 49 -14.62 -5.36 -2.17
CA ILE A 49 -14.92 -5.38 -0.73
C ILE A 49 -15.61 -6.70 -0.39
N THR A 50 -15.11 -7.38 0.62
CA THR A 50 -15.76 -8.59 1.15
C THR A 50 -15.97 -8.49 2.66
N ARG A 51 -17.03 -9.15 3.14
CA ARG A 51 -17.37 -9.31 4.57
C ARG A 51 -17.45 -10.78 4.97
N THR A 52 -17.14 -11.69 4.06
CA THR A 52 -17.18 -13.13 4.29
C THR A 52 -16.02 -13.84 3.63
N ALA A 53 -15.54 -14.93 4.24
CA ALA A 53 -14.53 -15.79 3.65
C ALA A 53 -15.04 -16.44 2.34
N THR A 54 -16.31 -16.81 2.28
CA THR A 54 -16.93 -17.43 1.09
C THR A 54 -16.83 -16.53 -0.14
N ALA A 55 -16.98 -15.20 0.01
CA ALA A 55 -16.86 -14.29 -1.13
C ALA A 55 -15.43 -14.26 -1.69
N ALA A 56 -14.40 -14.35 -0.85
CA ALA A 56 -13.02 -14.45 -1.30
C ALA A 56 -12.73 -15.81 -1.97
N VAL A 57 -13.26 -16.91 -1.43
CA VAL A 57 -13.17 -18.24 -2.06
C VAL A 57 -13.81 -18.25 -3.45
N ASN A 58 -14.99 -17.65 -3.60
CA ASN A 58 -15.66 -17.57 -4.89
C ASN A 58 -14.89 -16.72 -5.91
N ALA A 59 -14.21 -15.67 -5.44
CA ALA A 59 -13.46 -14.77 -6.30
C ALA A 59 -12.07 -15.29 -6.68
N PHE A 60 -11.37 -16.00 -5.80
CA PHE A 60 -9.98 -16.41 -5.99
C PHE A 60 -9.73 -17.91 -5.98
N GLY A 61 -10.74 -18.72 -5.61
CA GLY A 61 -10.64 -20.17 -5.51
C GLY A 61 -10.28 -20.65 -4.10
N THR A 62 -10.53 -21.94 -3.83
CA THR A 62 -10.37 -22.56 -2.50
C THR A 62 -8.92 -22.72 -2.08
N THR A 63 -7.99 -22.80 -3.02
CA THR A 63 -6.55 -23.04 -2.79
C THR A 63 -5.74 -21.75 -2.72
N SER A 64 -6.35 -20.60 -3.07
CA SER A 64 -5.66 -19.31 -3.10
C SER A 64 -5.19 -18.85 -1.71
N GLU A 65 -4.09 -18.16 -1.67
CA GLU A 65 -3.61 -17.54 -0.43
C GLU A 65 -4.50 -16.38 -0.02
N THR A 66 -5.04 -15.62 -0.99
CA THR A 66 -6.02 -14.56 -0.77
C THR A 66 -7.23 -15.09 0.04
N ALA A 67 -7.82 -16.19 -0.40
CA ALA A 67 -8.94 -16.80 0.32
C ALA A 67 -8.51 -17.31 1.70
N ALA A 68 -7.32 -17.88 1.84
CA ALA A 68 -6.79 -18.37 3.13
C ALA A 68 -6.59 -17.23 4.13
N GLN A 69 -6.01 -16.09 3.71
CA GLN A 69 -5.84 -14.92 4.56
C GLN A 69 -7.18 -14.30 4.97
N VAL A 70 -8.14 -14.17 4.04
CA VAL A 70 -9.48 -13.67 4.35
C VAL A 70 -10.21 -14.61 5.31
N ASN A 71 -10.07 -15.93 5.15
CA ASN A 71 -10.60 -16.90 6.09
C ASN A 71 -9.97 -16.75 7.48
N ALA A 72 -8.65 -16.57 7.56
CA ALA A 72 -7.95 -16.35 8.82
C ALA A 72 -8.45 -15.07 9.54
N ILE A 73 -8.76 -14.00 8.77
CA ILE A 73 -9.35 -12.76 9.31
C ILE A 73 -10.71 -13.02 9.92
N TYR A 74 -11.64 -13.65 9.19
CA TYR A 74 -13.01 -13.82 9.63
C TYR A 74 -13.21 -14.95 10.65
N SER A 75 -12.23 -15.85 10.79
CA SER A 75 -12.25 -16.92 11.80
C SER A 75 -11.95 -16.43 13.21
N GLN A 76 -11.40 -15.22 13.37
CA GLN A 76 -11.09 -14.69 14.70
C GLN A 76 -12.36 -14.36 15.49
N GLN A 77 -12.29 -14.43 16.85
CA GLN A 77 -13.39 -14.08 17.75
C GLN A 77 -12.89 -13.23 18.92
N PRO A 78 -13.32 -11.95 19.01
CA PRO A 78 -13.96 -11.19 17.96
C PRO A 78 -13.05 -10.98 16.76
N ASN A 79 -13.63 -10.65 15.61
CA ASN A 79 -12.94 -10.24 14.41
C ASN A 79 -13.34 -8.81 14.00
N ILE A 80 -12.84 -8.32 12.86
CA ILE A 80 -13.10 -6.97 12.37
C ILE A 80 -14.57 -6.64 12.16
N LEU A 81 -15.47 -7.64 11.99
CA LEU A 81 -16.91 -7.41 11.86
C LEU A 81 -17.55 -6.85 13.16
N ALA A 82 -16.93 -7.09 14.32
CA ALA A 82 -17.41 -6.56 15.60
C ALA A 82 -17.48 -5.01 15.59
N ASN A 83 -16.71 -4.37 14.73
CA ASN A 83 -16.68 -2.92 14.53
C ASN A 83 -17.12 -2.51 13.12
N ASN A 84 -17.95 -3.33 12.45
CA ASN A 84 -18.40 -3.13 11.07
C ASN A 84 -17.26 -3.03 10.03
N GLY A 85 -16.08 -3.57 10.34
CA GLY A 85 -14.95 -3.66 9.43
C GLY A 85 -15.22 -4.58 8.24
N TYR A 86 -14.33 -4.56 7.28
CA TYR A 86 -14.36 -5.41 6.08
C TYR A 86 -12.95 -5.56 5.50
N VAL A 87 -12.80 -6.50 4.58
CA VAL A 87 -11.55 -6.67 3.82
C VAL A 87 -11.71 -6.05 2.44
N ILE A 88 -10.75 -5.24 2.06
CA ILE A 88 -10.53 -4.72 0.71
C ILE A 88 -9.48 -5.62 0.07
N ILE A 89 -9.83 -6.31 -1.00
CA ILE A 89 -8.90 -7.13 -1.77
C ILE A 89 -8.58 -6.38 -3.05
N ALA A 90 -7.31 -6.10 -3.28
CA ALA A 90 -6.84 -5.37 -4.45
C ALA A 90 -5.64 -6.08 -5.09
N PRO A 91 -5.70 -6.46 -6.36
CA PRO A 91 -4.54 -6.93 -7.09
C PRO A 91 -3.49 -5.82 -7.25
N PHE A 92 -2.22 -6.23 -7.27
CA PHE A 92 -1.14 -5.34 -7.72
C PHE A 92 -1.33 -5.02 -9.20
N ASN A 93 -1.10 -3.78 -9.57
CA ASN A 93 -1.07 -3.39 -10.98
C ASN A 93 0.23 -3.88 -11.63
N SER A 94 0.18 -4.13 -12.93
CA SER A 94 1.36 -4.37 -13.75
C SER A 94 1.29 -3.51 -15.01
N THR A 95 2.45 -2.98 -15.42
CA THR A 95 2.60 -2.28 -16.69
C THR A 95 3.53 -3.11 -17.57
N THR A 96 3.14 -3.29 -18.82
CA THR A 96 3.97 -3.99 -19.82
C THR A 96 4.56 -2.94 -20.77
N THR A 97 5.88 -2.85 -20.82
CA THR A 97 6.58 -2.15 -21.88
C THR A 97 6.70 -3.14 -23.05
N PRO A 98 6.11 -2.87 -24.21
CA PRO A 98 6.16 -3.80 -25.33
C PRO A 98 7.60 -4.09 -25.79
N ALA A 99 7.83 -5.30 -26.30
CA ALA A 99 9.05 -5.62 -26.99
C ALA A 99 9.23 -4.71 -28.22
N THR A 100 10.46 -4.36 -28.54
CA THR A 100 10.80 -3.57 -29.72
C THR A 100 11.48 -4.42 -30.77
N SER A 101 11.35 -4.02 -32.04
CA SER A 101 12.07 -4.63 -33.16
C SER A 101 13.50 -4.11 -33.27
N GLY A 102 14.39 -4.95 -33.77
CA GLY A 102 15.71 -4.54 -34.20
C GLY A 102 15.62 -3.63 -35.44
N THR A 103 16.44 -2.61 -35.47
CA THR A 103 16.50 -1.64 -36.56
C THR A 103 17.93 -1.43 -37.03
N LEU A 104 18.09 -1.10 -38.31
CA LEU A 104 19.35 -0.59 -38.88
C LEU A 104 19.04 0.65 -39.68
N THR A 105 19.79 1.70 -39.44
CA THR A 105 19.69 2.98 -40.17
C THR A 105 20.97 3.25 -40.92
N THR A 106 20.88 3.43 -42.23
CA THR A 106 22.05 3.81 -43.07
C THR A 106 22.51 5.24 -42.74
N VAL A 107 23.69 5.57 -43.19
CA VAL A 107 24.15 6.97 -43.22
C VAL A 107 23.24 7.81 -44.13
N ASN A 108 23.46 9.14 -44.17
CA ASN A 108 22.75 10.02 -45.08
C ASN A 108 23.17 9.73 -46.54
N LEU A 109 22.22 9.24 -47.34
CA LEU A 109 22.40 8.82 -48.73
C LEU A 109 22.06 9.90 -49.77
N SER A 110 21.86 11.16 -49.34
CA SER A 110 21.48 12.24 -50.28
C SER A 110 22.47 12.48 -51.43
N SER A 111 23.78 12.26 -51.18
CA SER A 111 24.83 12.37 -52.18
C SER A 111 25.13 11.08 -52.94
N LYS A 112 24.49 9.97 -52.57
CA LYS A 112 24.76 8.63 -53.09
C LYS A 112 23.66 8.13 -54.04
N LEU A 113 22.54 8.84 -54.14
CA LEU A 113 21.43 8.46 -54.99
C LEU A 113 21.81 8.35 -56.44
N GLU A 114 22.65 9.30 -56.97
CA GLU A 114 23.14 9.27 -58.36
C GLU A 114 24.02 8.02 -58.64
N ALA A 115 24.82 7.60 -57.65
CA ALA A 115 25.63 6.38 -57.77
C ALA A 115 24.72 5.11 -57.75
N LEU A 116 23.70 5.09 -56.89
CA LEU A 116 22.72 4.02 -56.86
C LEU A 116 21.96 3.89 -58.19
N GLN A 117 21.58 4.98 -58.83
CA GLN A 117 20.91 5.00 -60.15
C GLN A 117 21.74 4.37 -61.27
N LEU A 118 23.05 4.25 -61.10
CA LEU A 118 23.92 3.59 -62.12
C LEU A 118 24.01 2.07 -61.90
N VAL A 119 23.48 1.55 -60.79
CA VAL A 119 23.53 0.14 -60.48
C VAL A 119 22.42 -0.61 -61.24
N THR A 120 22.80 -1.54 -62.12
CA THR A 120 21.89 -2.41 -62.84
C THR A 120 21.96 -3.87 -62.40
N ASP A 121 23.00 -4.21 -61.63
CA ASP A 121 23.32 -5.54 -61.16
C ASP A 121 24.00 -5.43 -59.79
N GLY A 122 23.23 -5.12 -58.74
CA GLY A 122 23.72 -4.89 -57.40
C GLY A 122 23.45 -6.09 -56.49
N ASP A 123 24.38 -6.34 -55.59
CA ASP A 123 24.27 -7.38 -54.58
C ASP A 123 24.33 -6.77 -53.18
N LEU A 124 23.59 -7.39 -52.23
CA LEU A 124 23.56 -7.00 -50.83
C LEU A 124 23.27 -8.19 -49.93
N THR A 125 24.07 -8.36 -48.91
CA THR A 125 23.72 -9.32 -47.83
C THR A 125 23.11 -8.57 -46.66
N VAL A 126 21.90 -8.99 -46.27
CA VAL A 126 21.21 -8.46 -45.09
C VAL A 126 21.00 -9.62 -44.10
N THR A 127 21.64 -9.51 -42.94
CA THR A 127 21.40 -10.48 -41.85
C THR A 127 20.18 -10.01 -41.05
N VAL A 128 19.15 -10.86 -40.99
CA VAL A 128 17.91 -10.60 -40.26
C VAL A 128 17.76 -11.67 -39.20
N ASP A 129 17.73 -11.26 -37.96
CA ASP A 129 17.55 -12.15 -36.81
C ASP A 129 18.53 -13.36 -36.84
N GLY A 130 19.80 -13.06 -37.20
CA GLY A 130 20.88 -14.04 -37.33
C GLY A 130 20.85 -14.89 -38.60
N THR A 131 19.94 -14.63 -39.55
CA THR A 131 19.85 -15.36 -40.83
C THR A 131 20.21 -14.44 -41.99
N ASP A 132 21.19 -14.84 -42.80
CA ASP A 132 21.63 -14.09 -43.96
C ASP A 132 20.66 -14.22 -45.14
N GLN A 133 20.27 -13.12 -45.72
CA GLN A 133 19.52 -13.01 -46.99
C GLN A 133 20.41 -12.34 -48.00
N VAL A 134 20.91 -13.12 -48.96
CA VAL A 134 21.75 -12.62 -50.04
C VAL A 134 20.84 -12.22 -51.19
N LEU A 135 20.83 -10.90 -51.49
CA LEU A 135 20.11 -10.32 -52.58
C LEU A 135 21.04 -10.16 -53.79
N THR A 136 20.59 -10.58 -54.95
CA THR A 136 21.34 -10.48 -56.23
C THR A 136 20.49 -9.83 -57.28
N ASP A 137 21.12 -9.36 -58.37
CA ASP A 137 20.44 -8.78 -59.52
C ASP A 137 19.59 -7.53 -59.17
N LEU A 138 19.95 -6.79 -58.12
CA LEU A 138 19.26 -5.55 -57.75
C LEU A 138 19.49 -4.46 -58.77
N ASN A 139 18.41 -3.96 -59.36
CA ASN A 139 18.47 -2.92 -60.38
C ASN A 139 17.80 -1.62 -59.90
N PHE A 140 18.59 -0.56 -59.79
CA PHE A 140 18.15 0.77 -59.38
C PHE A 140 18.14 1.80 -60.51
N SER A 141 18.31 1.40 -61.79
CA SER A 141 18.40 2.33 -62.92
C SER A 141 17.16 3.21 -63.15
N GLU A 142 16.01 2.74 -62.68
CA GLU A 142 14.70 3.42 -62.82
C GLU A 142 14.32 4.24 -61.54
N VAL A 143 15.12 4.22 -60.45
CA VAL A 143 14.74 4.87 -59.20
C VAL A 143 14.91 6.40 -59.33
N THR A 144 13.98 7.14 -58.72
CA THR A 144 14.01 8.61 -58.69
C THR A 144 14.18 9.14 -57.30
N SER A 145 14.05 8.29 -56.29
CA SER A 145 14.14 8.64 -54.87
C SER A 145 14.63 7.48 -54.03
N LEU A 146 15.06 7.76 -52.78
CA LEU A 146 15.38 6.71 -51.78
C LEU A 146 14.16 5.89 -51.41
N ALA A 147 12.94 6.39 -51.57
CA ALA A 147 11.72 5.64 -51.37
C ALA A 147 11.55 4.52 -52.41
N ASP A 148 11.98 4.76 -53.66
CA ASP A 148 11.98 3.73 -54.69
C ASP A 148 13.04 2.67 -54.40
N VAL A 149 14.23 3.06 -53.93
CA VAL A 149 15.28 2.12 -53.46
C VAL A 149 14.73 1.27 -52.29
N ALA A 150 14.07 1.89 -51.31
CA ALA A 150 13.45 1.17 -50.20
C ALA A 150 12.40 0.14 -50.68
N THR A 151 11.62 0.48 -51.70
CA THR A 151 10.59 -0.39 -52.26
C THR A 151 11.19 -1.63 -52.95
N ILE A 152 12.31 -1.44 -53.68
CA ILE A 152 13.03 -2.55 -54.33
C ILE A 152 13.59 -3.48 -53.26
N LEU A 153 14.29 -2.94 -52.25
CA LEU A 153 14.84 -3.73 -51.14
C LEU A 153 13.75 -4.43 -50.32
N GLN A 154 12.64 -3.74 -50.05
CA GLN A 154 11.49 -4.32 -49.34
C GLN A 154 10.90 -5.52 -50.10
N THR A 155 10.89 -5.46 -51.42
CA THR A 155 10.32 -6.56 -52.26
C THR A 155 11.26 -7.77 -52.26
N ALA A 156 12.56 -7.55 -52.17
CA ALA A 156 13.56 -8.62 -52.19
C ALA A 156 13.78 -9.27 -50.84
N LEU A 157 13.46 -8.57 -49.73
CA LEU A 157 13.66 -9.05 -48.36
C LEU A 157 12.41 -9.67 -47.77
N THR A 158 12.62 -10.65 -46.87
CA THR A 158 11.55 -11.26 -46.09
C THR A 158 11.76 -10.97 -44.59
N GLY A 159 10.67 -10.77 -43.83
CA GLY A 159 10.77 -10.53 -42.38
C GLY A 159 11.33 -9.15 -41.99
N VAL A 160 11.47 -8.23 -42.93
CA VAL A 160 12.00 -6.85 -42.74
C VAL A 160 11.07 -5.85 -43.38
N THR A 161 10.92 -4.70 -42.75
CA THR A 161 10.30 -3.53 -43.38
C THR A 161 11.38 -2.51 -43.69
N VAL A 162 11.46 -2.03 -44.96
CA VAL A 162 12.42 -1.02 -45.39
C VAL A 162 11.69 0.28 -45.70
N THR A 163 12.10 1.36 -45.06
CA THR A 163 11.51 2.70 -45.27
C THR A 163 12.59 3.74 -45.52
N ALA A 164 12.27 4.80 -46.28
CA ALA A 164 13.13 5.95 -46.48
C ALA A 164 12.65 7.12 -45.60
N SER A 165 13.52 7.69 -44.80
CA SER A 165 13.25 8.86 -43.96
C SER A 165 14.50 9.73 -43.80
N ASN A 166 14.37 11.06 -43.88
CA ASN A 166 15.47 12.01 -43.70
C ASN A 166 16.76 11.72 -44.49
N ASN A 167 16.60 11.23 -45.71
CA ASN A 167 17.69 10.79 -46.57
C ASN A 167 18.47 9.56 -46.07
N THR A 168 17.88 8.75 -45.23
CA THR A 168 18.40 7.46 -44.80
C THR A 168 17.42 6.35 -45.16
N LEU A 169 17.91 5.12 -45.27
CA LEU A 169 17.07 3.91 -45.28
C LEU A 169 17.05 3.33 -43.89
N ILE A 170 15.86 2.95 -43.44
CA ILE A 170 15.62 2.30 -42.15
C ILE A 170 15.08 0.91 -42.42
N PHE A 171 15.83 -0.09 -42.00
CA PHE A 171 15.40 -1.50 -41.99
C PHE A 171 14.87 -1.82 -40.61
N THR A 172 13.70 -2.41 -40.51
CA THR A 172 13.08 -2.80 -39.25
C THR A 172 12.68 -4.26 -39.34
N SER A 173 13.16 -5.09 -38.41
CA SER A 173 12.74 -6.50 -38.33
C SER A 173 11.25 -6.58 -37.98
N GLN A 174 10.56 -7.57 -38.54
CA GLN A 174 9.16 -7.87 -38.21
C GLN A 174 9.03 -8.67 -36.90
N THR A 175 10.12 -9.20 -36.40
CA THR A 175 10.18 -9.81 -35.04
C THR A 175 10.49 -8.75 -33.99
N THR A 176 10.30 -9.09 -32.75
CA THR A 176 10.62 -8.23 -31.58
C THR A 176 11.37 -9.04 -30.54
N GLY A 177 12.08 -8.35 -29.63
CA GLY A 177 12.85 -8.99 -28.56
C GLY A 177 14.37 -8.85 -28.78
N GLU A 178 15.16 -9.30 -27.82
CA GLU A 178 16.63 -9.19 -27.85
C GLU A 178 17.27 -9.91 -29.06
N GLU A 179 16.64 -10.98 -29.56
CA GLU A 179 17.08 -11.73 -30.72
C GLU A 179 16.74 -11.01 -32.04
N SER A 180 15.94 -9.94 -32.00
CA SER A 180 15.60 -9.17 -33.19
C SER A 180 16.74 -8.24 -33.54
N THR A 181 17.43 -8.54 -34.64
CA THR A 181 18.62 -7.79 -35.11
C THR A 181 18.63 -7.65 -36.61
N ILE A 182 19.20 -6.56 -37.10
CA ILE A 182 19.48 -6.36 -38.53
C ILE A 182 20.91 -5.88 -38.70
N ALA A 183 21.61 -6.46 -39.65
CA ALA A 183 22.92 -6.02 -40.04
C ALA A 183 23.06 -6.07 -41.58
N LEU A 184 23.94 -5.24 -42.14
CA LEU A 184 24.42 -5.35 -43.52
C LEU A 184 25.77 -6.00 -43.51
N ALA A 185 26.06 -6.80 -44.52
CA ALA A 185 27.36 -7.45 -44.69
C ALA A 185 27.80 -7.35 -46.17
N GLU A 186 29.10 -7.40 -46.37
CA GLU A 186 29.70 -7.51 -47.70
C GLU A 186 29.22 -8.79 -48.39
N THR A 187 29.00 -8.70 -49.69
CA THR A 187 28.64 -9.83 -50.51
C THR A 187 29.85 -10.26 -51.32
N ASP A 188 30.25 -11.54 -51.23
CA ASP A 188 31.33 -12.09 -52.03
C ASP A 188 30.83 -12.40 -53.45
N ALA A 189 30.62 -11.32 -54.20
CA ALA A 189 30.04 -11.36 -55.53
C ALA A 189 30.97 -10.73 -56.58
N SER A 190 30.76 -11.17 -57.84
CA SER A 190 31.48 -10.59 -59.02
C SER A 190 30.80 -9.35 -59.58
N THR A 191 29.81 -8.80 -58.87
CA THR A 191 28.90 -7.72 -59.23
C THR A 191 29.10 -6.49 -58.33
N THR A 192 28.22 -5.50 -58.39
CA THR A 192 28.31 -4.28 -57.55
C THR A 192 27.86 -4.58 -56.12
N ASP A 193 28.80 -4.58 -55.18
CA ASP A 193 28.47 -4.74 -53.74
C ASP A 193 27.91 -3.42 -53.17
N LEU A 194 26.63 -3.46 -52.78
CA LEU A 194 25.92 -2.28 -52.24
C LEU A 194 26.31 -1.94 -50.81
N TYR A 195 27.03 -2.84 -50.11
CA TYR A 195 27.57 -2.57 -48.78
C TYR A 195 28.62 -1.45 -48.78
N GLY A 196 29.27 -1.24 -49.92
CA GLY A 196 30.36 -0.29 -50.07
C GLY A 196 30.01 1.17 -49.75
N SER A 197 31.04 1.95 -49.42
CA SER A 197 30.93 3.36 -49.04
C SER A 197 30.36 4.28 -50.11
N ASP A 198 30.40 3.86 -51.39
CA ASP A 198 29.82 4.62 -52.50
C ASP A 198 28.29 4.44 -52.62
N TYR A 199 27.73 3.46 -51.94
CA TYR A 199 26.32 3.08 -52.02
C TYR A 199 25.62 3.20 -50.65
N LEU A 200 25.34 2.09 -49.96
CA LEU A 200 24.61 2.10 -48.67
C LEU A 200 25.50 2.37 -47.47
N ASP A 201 26.82 2.23 -47.62
CA ASP A 201 27.83 2.46 -46.58
C ASP A 201 27.50 1.63 -45.32
N GLY A 202 27.45 0.32 -45.54
CA GLY A 202 27.03 -0.61 -44.51
C GLY A 202 27.92 -0.62 -43.28
N ALA A 203 29.22 -0.26 -43.46
CA ALA A 203 30.17 -0.19 -42.35
C ALA A 203 29.84 0.93 -41.33
N ASP A 204 29.30 2.05 -41.80
CA ASP A 204 28.92 3.20 -40.99
C ASP A 204 27.42 3.23 -40.64
N ALA A 205 26.66 2.22 -41.07
CA ALA A 205 25.25 2.08 -40.71
C ALA A 205 25.10 1.82 -39.20
N THR A 206 24.07 2.37 -38.58
CA THR A 206 23.79 2.23 -37.17
C THR A 206 22.73 1.15 -36.95
N ALA A 207 23.11 0.06 -36.30
CA ALA A 207 22.20 -1.01 -35.89
C ALA A 207 21.79 -0.83 -34.41
N VAL A 208 20.51 -1.06 -34.11
CA VAL A 208 19.95 -1.11 -32.74
C VAL A 208 19.22 -2.43 -32.59
N ALA A 209 19.63 -3.28 -31.68
CA ALA A 209 18.92 -4.52 -31.38
C ALA A 209 17.54 -4.24 -30.78
N GLY A 210 16.61 -5.14 -31.01
CA GLY A 210 15.32 -5.11 -30.33
C GLY A 210 15.45 -5.36 -28.82
N THR A 211 14.40 -5.15 -28.10
CA THR A 211 14.33 -5.42 -26.65
C THR A 211 13.14 -6.29 -26.33
N ASP A 212 13.29 -7.14 -25.33
CA ASP A 212 12.17 -7.96 -24.83
C ASP A 212 11.10 -7.12 -24.16
N ALA A 213 9.88 -7.65 -24.10
CA ALA A 213 8.84 -7.04 -23.31
C ALA A 213 9.19 -7.11 -21.82
N VAL A 214 9.11 -5.98 -21.14
CA VAL A 214 9.36 -5.89 -19.70
C VAL A 214 8.03 -5.68 -18.98
N ILE A 215 7.70 -6.60 -18.06
CA ILE A 215 6.56 -6.45 -17.16
C ILE A 215 7.09 -5.87 -15.85
N THR A 216 6.71 -4.64 -15.56
CA THR A 216 7.00 -3.98 -14.30
C THR A 216 5.79 -4.09 -13.39
N GLY A 217 5.92 -4.83 -12.28
CA GLY A 217 4.89 -4.93 -11.26
C GLY A 217 4.90 -3.72 -10.32
N GLU A 218 3.72 -3.31 -9.86
CA GLU A 218 3.56 -2.32 -8.80
C GLU A 218 4.23 -2.81 -7.51
N THR A 219 4.99 -1.96 -6.85
CA THR A 219 5.57 -2.24 -5.54
C THR A 219 4.52 -2.15 -4.44
N LEU A 220 4.81 -2.73 -3.25
CA LEU A 220 3.92 -2.65 -2.09
C LEU A 220 3.64 -1.18 -1.69
N ALA A 221 4.65 -0.32 -1.72
CA ALA A 221 4.52 1.11 -1.40
C ALA A 221 3.62 1.86 -2.40
N GLU A 222 3.75 1.55 -3.69
CA GLU A 222 2.92 2.14 -4.75
C GLU A 222 1.47 1.69 -4.64
N GLY A 223 1.22 0.40 -4.38
CA GLY A 223 -0.12 -0.14 -4.15
C GLY A 223 -0.82 0.48 -2.94
N ILE A 224 -0.09 0.63 -1.82
CA ILE A 224 -0.58 1.35 -0.63
C ILE A 224 -0.91 2.79 -0.97
N THR A 225 -0.03 3.49 -1.69
CA THR A 225 -0.21 4.90 -2.05
C THR A 225 -1.39 5.09 -2.98
N ARG A 226 -1.55 4.24 -4.00
CA ARG A 226 -2.67 4.25 -4.94
C ARG A 226 -4.00 4.11 -4.20
N LEU A 227 -4.14 3.04 -3.42
CA LEU A 227 -5.39 2.72 -2.73
C LEU A 227 -5.72 3.69 -1.59
N SER A 228 -4.71 4.30 -0.97
CA SER A 228 -4.92 5.35 0.05
C SER A 228 -5.64 6.59 -0.49
N LYS A 229 -5.59 6.84 -1.80
CA LYS A 229 -6.31 7.93 -2.46
C LYS A 229 -7.75 7.57 -2.81
N GLU A 230 -8.06 6.27 -2.92
CA GLU A 230 -9.37 5.77 -3.35
C GLU A 230 -10.25 5.39 -2.17
N ILE A 231 -9.70 4.74 -1.14
CA ILE A 231 -10.46 4.21 -0.02
C ILE A 231 -9.64 4.20 1.27
N TYR A 232 -10.34 4.34 2.40
CA TYR A 232 -9.70 4.21 3.72
C TYR A 232 -9.59 2.75 4.15
N PHE A 233 -8.43 2.40 4.68
CA PHE A 233 -8.14 1.13 5.37
C PHE A 233 -7.20 1.40 6.53
N GLU A 234 -7.26 0.56 7.56
CA GLU A 234 -6.42 0.69 8.76
C GLU A 234 -5.26 -0.31 8.75
N GLY A 235 -5.54 -1.57 8.45
CA GLY A 235 -4.53 -2.63 8.41
C GLY A 235 -4.13 -2.98 6.98
N ILE A 236 -2.87 -3.39 6.79
CA ILE A 236 -2.31 -3.75 5.48
C ILE A 236 -1.61 -5.10 5.59
N ILE A 237 -1.99 -6.02 4.70
CA ILE A 237 -1.37 -7.33 4.49
C ILE A 237 -1.20 -7.59 3.00
N THR A 238 -0.38 -8.58 2.66
CA THR A 238 -0.17 -8.99 1.26
C THR A 238 -0.04 -10.50 1.14
N THR A 239 -0.39 -11.07 -0.01
CA THR A 239 -0.09 -12.45 -0.37
C THR A 239 1.28 -12.61 -0.99
N ARG A 240 1.83 -11.52 -1.54
CA ARG A 240 3.12 -11.54 -2.24
C ARG A 240 4.27 -11.68 -1.26
N GLU A 241 5.26 -12.49 -1.64
CA GLU A 241 6.55 -12.49 -0.98
C GLU A 241 7.31 -11.21 -1.37
N VAL A 242 7.48 -10.32 -0.42
CA VAL A 242 8.06 -8.99 -0.63
C VAL A 242 9.50 -8.99 -0.14
N GLN A 243 10.42 -8.47 -0.95
CA GLN A 243 11.83 -8.34 -0.58
C GLN A 243 12.04 -7.30 0.54
N SER A 244 13.06 -7.49 1.36
CA SER A 244 13.32 -6.62 2.52
C SER A 244 13.41 -5.14 2.16
N ALA A 245 14.08 -4.78 1.06
CA ALA A 245 14.20 -3.38 0.63
C ALA A 245 12.84 -2.76 0.27
N GLU A 246 11.96 -3.53 -0.34
CA GLU A 246 10.60 -3.10 -0.69
C GLU A 246 9.74 -2.92 0.58
N TYR A 247 9.87 -3.82 1.57
CA TYR A 247 9.21 -3.65 2.87
C TYR A 247 9.69 -2.40 3.61
N VAL A 248 10.98 -2.07 3.58
CA VAL A 248 11.51 -0.83 4.18
C VAL A 248 10.88 0.39 3.54
N THR A 249 10.76 0.40 2.20
CA THR A 249 10.11 1.50 1.48
C THR A 249 8.62 1.61 1.82
N ALA A 250 7.90 0.48 1.85
CA ALA A 250 6.49 0.45 2.26
C ALA A 250 6.30 0.89 3.72
N SER A 251 7.17 0.47 4.61
CA SER A 251 7.20 0.87 6.02
C SER A 251 7.35 2.38 6.19
N THR A 252 8.27 3.00 5.44
CA THR A 252 8.46 4.46 5.44
C THR A 252 7.22 5.18 4.89
N THR A 253 6.60 4.64 3.85
CA THR A 253 5.35 5.18 3.29
C THR A 253 4.22 5.15 4.33
N VAL A 254 4.07 4.05 5.05
CA VAL A 254 3.03 3.91 6.09
C VAL A 254 3.30 4.80 7.29
N GLU A 255 4.57 4.95 7.69
CA GLU A 255 4.98 5.89 8.75
C GLU A 255 4.61 7.33 8.39
N ALA A 256 4.82 7.74 7.13
CA ALA A 256 4.42 9.06 6.64
C ALA A 256 2.90 9.27 6.61
N LEU A 257 2.10 8.21 6.35
CA LEU A 257 0.64 8.27 6.43
C LEU A 257 0.13 8.44 7.88
N GLY A 258 0.80 7.84 8.87
CA GLY A 258 0.56 8.02 10.30
C GLY A 258 -0.77 7.50 10.85
N ASN A 259 -1.55 6.78 10.05
CA ASN A 259 -2.87 6.28 10.43
C ASN A 259 -3.21 4.91 9.81
N ARG A 260 -2.19 4.11 9.55
CA ARG A 260 -2.28 2.76 8.97
C ARG A 260 -1.30 1.84 9.68
N ILE A 261 -1.57 0.55 9.67
CA ILE A 261 -0.71 -0.47 10.27
C ILE A 261 -0.31 -1.46 9.18
N LEU A 262 0.99 -1.54 8.89
CA LEU A 262 1.56 -2.53 7.97
C LEU A 262 2.02 -3.75 8.76
N MET A 263 1.51 -4.93 8.42
CA MET A 263 2.03 -6.18 8.97
C MET A 263 3.28 -6.63 8.21
N LEU A 264 4.31 -6.98 8.95
CA LEU A 264 5.56 -7.53 8.42
C LEU A 264 5.69 -9.00 8.87
N PRO A 265 5.30 -9.97 8.03
CA PRO A 265 5.45 -11.38 8.35
C PRO A 265 6.93 -11.80 8.23
N ILE A 266 7.43 -12.49 9.23
CA ILE A 266 8.78 -13.04 9.32
C ILE A 266 8.66 -14.57 9.42
N SER A 267 9.22 -15.27 8.47
CA SER A 267 9.19 -16.74 8.37
C SER A 267 10.52 -17.43 8.68
N ASP A 268 11.55 -16.65 9.05
CA ASP A 268 12.90 -17.10 9.32
C ASP A 268 13.50 -16.31 10.50
N VAL A 269 14.28 -16.98 11.34
CA VAL A 269 14.96 -16.38 12.50
C VAL A 269 15.94 -15.27 12.11
N THR A 270 16.55 -15.36 10.92
CA THR A 270 17.46 -14.32 10.40
C THR A 270 16.74 -12.99 10.19
N GLY A 271 15.44 -13.00 9.94
CA GLY A 271 14.61 -11.80 9.82
C GLY A 271 14.56 -10.93 11.09
N LEU A 272 14.82 -11.51 12.26
CA LEU A 272 14.88 -10.78 13.53
C LEU A 272 16.01 -9.75 13.55
N ASN A 273 17.19 -10.13 13.05
CA ASN A 273 18.36 -9.25 12.95
C ASN A 273 18.47 -8.59 11.56
N GLY A 274 17.61 -8.98 10.62
CA GLY A 274 17.53 -8.47 9.27
C GLY A 274 16.47 -7.37 9.13
N ILE A 275 15.34 -7.74 8.55
CA ILE A 275 14.26 -6.76 8.21
C ILE A 275 13.63 -6.12 9.44
N ALA A 276 13.44 -6.85 10.56
CA ALA A 276 12.86 -6.26 11.77
C ALA A 276 13.73 -5.13 12.33
N GLN A 277 15.07 -5.29 12.27
CA GLN A 277 16.00 -4.25 12.69
C GLN A 277 15.96 -3.02 11.78
N GLN A 278 15.83 -3.23 10.46
CA GLN A 278 15.77 -2.13 9.48
C GLN A 278 14.52 -1.24 9.66
N VAL A 279 13.41 -1.80 10.12
CA VAL A 279 12.17 -1.06 10.37
C VAL A 279 11.96 -0.71 11.85
N SER A 280 12.97 -0.90 12.71
CA SER A 280 12.84 -0.77 14.17
C SER A 280 12.45 0.64 14.67
N ALA A 281 12.62 1.67 13.84
CA ALA A 281 12.16 3.04 14.14
C ALA A 281 10.71 3.32 13.71
N ASN A 282 10.12 2.48 12.84
CA ASN A 282 8.83 2.71 12.22
C ASN A 282 7.70 2.07 13.04
N ARG A 283 7.02 2.86 13.85
CA ARG A 283 6.02 2.38 14.81
C ARG A 283 4.75 1.83 14.17
N TYR A 284 4.39 2.28 12.97
CA TYR A 284 3.20 1.82 12.24
C TYR A 284 3.45 0.53 11.44
N THR A 285 4.68 0.00 11.43
CA THR A 285 4.99 -1.34 10.91
C THR A 285 5.06 -2.32 12.08
N ARG A 286 4.37 -3.44 11.97
CA ARG A 286 4.27 -4.44 13.05
C ARG A 286 4.85 -5.77 12.58
N PRO A 287 6.09 -6.09 12.96
CA PRO A 287 6.69 -7.38 12.64
C PRO A 287 6.08 -8.49 13.49
N VAL A 288 5.74 -9.60 12.83
CA VAL A 288 5.23 -10.82 13.47
C VAL A 288 5.95 -12.02 12.90
N MET A 289 6.33 -12.97 13.74
CA MET A 289 7.11 -14.14 13.36
C MET A 289 6.30 -15.43 13.50
N TYR A 290 6.36 -16.28 12.45
CA TYR A 290 5.77 -17.60 12.47
C TYR A 290 6.63 -18.53 11.59
N LEU A 291 7.19 -19.61 12.20
CA LEU A 291 8.23 -20.46 11.60
C LEU A 291 7.69 -21.82 11.13
N THR A 292 6.42 -22.13 11.42
CA THR A 292 5.84 -23.44 11.10
C THR A 292 5.61 -23.61 9.59
N GLY A 293 6.12 -24.71 9.05
CA GLY A 293 6.04 -25.15 7.65
C GLY A 293 7.19 -26.08 7.31
N ASP A 294 7.01 -26.92 6.30
CA ASP A 294 8.02 -27.90 5.88
C ASP A 294 9.02 -27.31 4.87
N THR A 295 8.57 -26.36 4.07
CA THR A 295 9.40 -25.65 3.09
C THR A 295 9.47 -24.14 3.38
N THR A 296 10.48 -23.46 2.83
CA THR A 296 10.62 -22.00 2.95
C THR A 296 9.37 -21.27 2.43
N ALA A 297 8.83 -21.68 1.29
CA ALA A 297 7.64 -21.10 0.70
C ALA A 297 6.40 -21.30 1.60
N GLU A 298 6.25 -22.47 2.20
CA GLU A 298 5.18 -22.77 3.13
C GLU A 298 5.28 -21.95 4.42
N LYS A 299 6.49 -21.83 4.99
CA LYS A 299 6.75 -20.97 6.16
C LYS A 299 6.38 -19.50 5.84
N ALA A 300 6.81 -18.98 4.71
CA ALA A 300 6.50 -17.62 4.27
C ALA A 300 4.99 -17.42 4.11
N ARG A 301 4.29 -18.36 3.46
CA ARG A 301 2.83 -18.35 3.33
C ARG A 301 2.12 -18.38 4.69
N ASN A 302 2.53 -19.29 5.57
CA ASN A 302 1.93 -19.44 6.89
C ASN A 302 2.18 -18.22 7.78
N ALA A 303 3.35 -17.57 7.66
CA ALA A 303 3.65 -16.32 8.35
C ALA A 303 2.72 -15.17 7.88
N ARG A 304 2.40 -15.08 6.59
CA ARG A 304 1.44 -14.12 6.06
C ARG A 304 0.01 -14.39 6.52
N ILE A 305 -0.41 -15.65 6.58
CA ILE A 305 -1.72 -16.05 7.13
C ILE A 305 -1.81 -15.74 8.63
N PHE A 306 -0.73 -15.99 9.38
CA PHE A 306 -0.65 -15.64 10.80
C PHE A 306 -0.77 -14.11 10.98
N ALA A 307 -0.07 -13.32 10.17
CA ALA A 307 -0.14 -11.87 10.20
C ALA A 307 -1.57 -11.36 9.97
N ALA A 308 -2.31 -11.98 9.04
CA ALA A 308 -3.72 -11.66 8.76
C ALA A 308 -4.63 -11.95 9.97
N ALA A 309 -4.47 -13.11 10.60
CA ALA A 309 -5.20 -13.49 11.82
C ALA A 309 -4.87 -12.56 12.99
N TYR A 310 -3.59 -12.26 13.20
CA TYR A 310 -3.11 -11.35 14.23
C TYR A 310 -3.73 -9.96 14.06
N LEU A 311 -3.63 -9.39 12.86
CA LEU A 311 -4.19 -8.08 12.54
C LEU A 311 -5.69 -8.02 12.79
N SER A 312 -6.43 -9.00 12.31
CA SER A 312 -7.89 -9.06 12.51
C SER A 312 -8.26 -9.09 13.99
N ARG A 313 -7.56 -9.90 14.79
CA ARG A 313 -7.82 -9.99 16.23
C ARG A 313 -7.47 -8.69 16.95
N GLY A 314 -6.39 -8.04 16.54
CA GLY A 314 -5.92 -6.76 17.12
C GLY A 314 -6.83 -5.58 16.79
N LEU A 315 -7.40 -5.55 15.60
CA LEU A 315 -8.33 -4.50 15.16
C LEU A 315 -9.79 -4.74 15.59
N ALA A 316 -10.10 -5.87 16.24
CA ALA A 316 -11.46 -6.23 16.66
C ALA A 316 -11.87 -5.53 17.97
N VAL A 317 -11.69 -4.23 18.07
CA VAL A 317 -12.00 -3.42 19.25
C VAL A 317 -13.30 -2.64 19.02
N ASN A 318 -14.30 -2.86 19.88
CA ASN A 318 -15.51 -2.02 19.89
C ASN A 318 -15.29 -0.76 20.73
N TYR A 319 -14.78 0.29 20.14
CA TYR A 319 -14.49 1.54 20.83
C TYR A 319 -15.70 2.27 21.42
N SER A 320 -16.94 1.88 21.07
CA SER A 320 -18.17 2.41 21.67
C SER A 320 -18.57 1.68 22.94
N GLY A 321 -17.92 0.56 23.27
CA GLY A 321 -18.19 -0.22 24.46
C GLY A 321 -17.48 0.31 25.71
N SER A 322 -17.70 -0.34 26.85
CA SER A 322 -17.02 -0.07 28.12
C SER A 322 -15.96 -1.14 28.38
N ASN A 323 -14.73 -0.76 28.70
CA ASN A 323 -13.57 -1.65 28.91
C ASN A 323 -13.36 -2.66 27.78
N THR A 324 -13.39 -2.15 26.54
CA THR A 324 -13.32 -3.00 25.34
C THR A 324 -11.98 -2.98 24.65
N THR A 325 -11.08 -2.06 25.01
CA THR A 325 -9.70 -2.08 24.49
C THR A 325 -8.99 -3.35 24.93
N LEU A 326 -8.16 -3.88 24.04
CA LEU A 326 -7.49 -5.16 24.26
C LEU A 326 -5.99 -5.00 24.08
N THR A 327 -5.21 -5.87 24.72
CA THR A 327 -3.82 -6.12 24.33
C THR A 327 -3.71 -7.43 23.58
N MET A 328 -2.76 -7.55 22.66
CA MET A 328 -2.52 -8.80 21.94
C MET A 328 -1.81 -9.85 22.77
N ASN A 329 -1.10 -9.43 23.83
CA ASN A 329 -0.42 -10.38 24.70
C ASN A 329 -1.38 -11.41 25.31
N LEU A 330 -0.97 -12.68 25.28
CA LEU A 330 -1.72 -13.86 25.76
C LEU A 330 -3.08 -14.10 25.09
N LYS A 331 -3.35 -13.48 23.94
CA LYS A 331 -4.55 -13.80 23.16
C LYS A 331 -4.37 -15.10 22.35
N THR A 332 -5.49 -15.78 22.14
CA THR A 332 -5.57 -16.97 21.27
C THR A 332 -6.05 -16.54 19.88
N LEU A 333 -5.49 -17.14 18.83
CA LEU A 333 -5.88 -16.93 17.45
C LEU A 333 -6.58 -18.17 16.91
N ASN A 334 -7.83 -18.02 16.50
CA ASN A 334 -8.62 -19.13 15.97
C ASN A 334 -8.10 -19.57 14.60
N GLY A 335 -7.98 -20.88 14.40
CA GLY A 335 -7.51 -21.44 13.13
C GLY A 335 -6.00 -21.36 12.91
N ILE A 336 -5.25 -20.81 13.88
CA ILE A 336 -3.77 -20.79 13.86
C ILE A 336 -3.27 -21.76 14.93
N ILE A 337 -2.41 -22.69 14.54
CA ILE A 337 -1.75 -23.62 15.48
C ILE A 337 -0.59 -22.91 16.16
N ALA A 338 -0.21 -23.36 17.35
CA ALA A 338 0.97 -22.85 18.04
C ALA A 338 2.23 -23.13 17.23
N ASP A 339 3.14 -22.18 17.16
CA ASP A 339 4.45 -22.36 16.56
C ASP A 339 5.38 -23.10 17.51
N THR A 340 5.55 -24.39 17.28
CA THR A 340 6.39 -25.28 18.09
C THR A 340 7.90 -25.14 17.78
N GLN A 341 8.27 -24.40 16.76
CA GLN A 341 9.68 -24.14 16.41
C GLN A 341 10.27 -22.98 17.24
N ILE A 342 9.43 -22.22 17.94
CA ILE A 342 9.90 -21.11 18.79
C ILE A 342 10.39 -21.66 20.12
N SER A 343 11.71 -21.79 20.26
CA SER A 343 12.38 -22.07 21.52
C SER A 343 12.45 -20.82 22.42
N GLU A 344 12.79 -20.99 23.71
CA GLU A 344 13.02 -19.88 24.63
C GLU A 344 14.09 -18.90 24.11
N THR A 345 15.15 -19.40 23.48
CA THR A 345 16.20 -18.56 22.87
C THR A 345 15.65 -17.70 21.74
N ILE A 346 14.83 -18.27 20.85
CA ILE A 346 14.17 -17.54 19.76
C ILE A 346 13.16 -16.53 20.31
N LEU A 347 12.40 -16.92 21.34
CA LEU A 347 11.47 -16.02 22.01
C LEU A 347 12.16 -14.79 22.60
N ASN A 348 13.31 -14.98 23.28
CA ASN A 348 14.11 -13.88 23.81
C ASN A 348 14.71 -13.00 22.71
N SER A 349 15.11 -13.58 21.59
CA SER A 349 15.56 -12.84 20.41
C SER A 349 14.42 -12.02 19.79
N ALA A 350 13.24 -12.61 19.64
CA ALA A 350 12.04 -11.94 19.15
C ALA A 350 11.64 -10.76 20.07
N LYS A 351 11.70 -10.96 21.40
CA LYS A 351 11.48 -9.90 22.40
C LYS A 351 12.46 -8.74 22.21
N THR A 352 13.72 -9.03 22.01
CA THR A 352 14.75 -8.00 21.80
C THR A 352 14.54 -7.24 20.49
N ALA A 353 14.12 -7.94 19.44
CA ALA A 353 13.82 -7.34 18.13
C ALA A 353 12.45 -6.64 18.06
N GLY A 354 11.60 -6.79 19.09
CA GLY A 354 10.24 -6.25 19.10
C GLY A 354 9.30 -6.94 18.11
N VAL A 355 9.45 -8.26 17.93
CA VAL A 355 8.70 -9.06 16.98
C VAL A 355 7.72 -9.97 17.73
N ASP A 356 6.44 -9.82 17.46
CA ASP A 356 5.39 -10.62 18.09
C ASP A 356 5.37 -12.05 17.51
N CYS A 357 5.01 -13.04 18.32
CA CYS A 357 5.00 -14.44 17.89
C CYS A 357 3.89 -15.25 18.59
N TYR A 358 3.70 -16.52 18.17
CA TYR A 358 2.60 -17.37 18.65
C TYR A 358 3.11 -18.76 19.11
N PRO A 359 3.95 -18.82 20.17
CA PRO A 359 4.47 -20.08 20.70
C PRO A 359 3.41 -20.89 21.46
N SER A 360 3.78 -22.15 21.78
CA SER A 360 3.11 -22.96 22.77
C SER A 360 3.72 -22.70 24.16
N ILE A 361 2.93 -22.23 25.10
CA ILE A 361 3.34 -22.04 26.49
C ILE A 361 2.58 -23.05 27.34
N GLU A 362 3.28 -24.02 27.90
CA GLU A 362 2.69 -25.12 28.70
C GLU A 362 1.52 -25.81 27.96
N GLY A 363 1.66 -26.00 26.64
CA GLY A 363 0.61 -26.59 25.80
C GLY A 363 -0.49 -25.63 25.34
N LEU A 364 -0.43 -24.38 25.73
CA LEU A 364 -1.40 -23.35 25.33
C LEU A 364 -0.82 -22.43 24.25
N ALA A 365 -1.48 -22.36 23.11
CA ALA A 365 -1.14 -21.42 22.04
C ALA A 365 -1.52 -19.99 22.44
N LYS A 366 -0.54 -19.12 22.63
CA LYS A 366 -0.73 -17.73 23.09
C LYS A 366 0.19 -16.77 22.37
N VAL A 367 -0.37 -15.64 21.92
CA VAL A 367 0.44 -14.53 21.39
C VAL A 367 1.39 -14.02 22.47
N GLN A 368 2.64 -13.84 22.12
CA GLN A 368 3.61 -13.06 22.86
C GLN A 368 3.84 -11.75 22.12
N SER A 369 3.42 -10.65 22.76
CA SER A 369 3.49 -9.33 22.16
C SER A 369 4.57 -8.49 22.83
N PHE A 370 5.40 -7.86 22.00
CA PHE A 370 6.57 -7.10 22.43
C PHE A 370 6.51 -5.65 21.90
N LYS A 371 7.36 -4.79 22.45
CA LYS A 371 7.48 -3.40 21.98
C LYS A 371 8.29 -3.33 20.69
N HIS A 372 7.66 -2.83 19.63
CA HIS A 372 8.34 -2.40 18.42
C HIS A 372 8.33 -0.87 18.33
N ALA A 373 9.44 -0.23 18.01
CA ALA A 373 9.57 1.24 18.06
C ALA A 373 9.03 1.85 19.39
N ASN A 374 9.34 1.21 20.52
CA ASN A 374 8.90 1.57 21.87
C ASN A 374 7.37 1.53 22.11
N THR A 375 6.57 0.95 21.20
CA THR A 375 5.12 0.86 21.31
C THR A 375 4.63 -0.57 21.16
N TYR A 376 3.51 -0.90 21.81
CA TYR A 376 2.75 -2.11 21.56
C TYR A 376 1.75 -1.92 20.43
N PHE A 377 1.25 -3.02 19.85
CA PHE A 377 0.23 -2.98 18.78
C PHE A 377 -1.02 -2.21 19.20
N ASP A 378 -1.54 -2.50 20.37
CA ASP A 378 -2.76 -1.89 20.92
C ASP A 378 -2.62 -0.38 21.12
N GLN A 379 -1.45 0.11 21.52
CA GLN A 379 -1.19 1.56 21.65
C GLN A 379 -1.36 2.27 20.30
N ILE A 380 -0.84 1.68 19.21
CA ILE A 380 -0.96 2.26 17.87
C ILE A 380 -2.40 2.20 17.36
N ALA A 381 -3.08 1.06 17.49
CA ALA A 381 -4.47 0.92 17.05
C ALA A 381 -5.40 1.89 17.81
N ASN A 382 -5.23 2.00 19.14
CA ASN A 382 -6.01 2.92 19.96
C ASN A 382 -5.71 4.39 19.62
N LEU A 383 -4.46 4.73 19.34
CA LEU A 383 -4.07 6.09 18.95
C LEU A 383 -4.69 6.47 17.59
N ILE A 384 -4.67 5.57 16.61
CA ILE A 384 -5.31 5.78 15.31
C ILE A 384 -6.80 6.07 15.49
N TRP A 385 -7.49 5.25 16.29
CA TRP A 385 -8.90 5.48 16.61
C TRP A 385 -9.13 6.84 17.27
N PHE A 386 -8.34 7.18 18.27
CA PHE A 386 -8.50 8.40 19.05
C PHE A 386 -8.34 9.65 18.19
N VAL A 387 -7.25 9.73 17.42
CA VAL A 387 -6.97 10.86 16.52
C VAL A 387 -8.04 10.99 15.44
N ASN A 388 -8.39 9.89 14.77
CA ASN A 388 -9.44 9.90 13.74
C ASN A 388 -10.79 10.35 14.30
N THR A 389 -11.14 9.89 15.49
CA THR A 389 -12.43 10.25 16.12
C THR A 389 -12.45 11.74 16.51
N LEU A 390 -11.37 12.25 17.11
CA LEU A 390 -11.24 13.68 17.42
C LEU A 390 -11.40 14.58 16.20
N GLN A 391 -10.64 14.29 15.14
CA GLN A 391 -10.69 15.06 13.90
C GLN A 391 -12.11 15.12 13.31
N ARG A 392 -12.81 14.00 13.35
CA ARG A 392 -14.16 13.89 12.79
C ARG A 392 -15.22 14.54 13.63
N GLU A 393 -15.16 14.38 14.95
CA GLU A 393 -16.14 15.01 15.84
C GLU A 393 -15.99 16.54 15.83
N VAL A 394 -14.78 17.06 15.78
CA VAL A 394 -14.54 18.50 15.60
C VAL A 394 -15.05 18.97 14.23
N PHE A 395 -14.75 18.25 13.15
CA PHE A 395 -15.29 18.56 11.82
C PHE A 395 -16.83 18.53 11.82
N ASN A 396 -17.44 17.51 12.41
CA ASN A 396 -18.89 17.38 12.49
C ASN A 396 -19.54 18.56 13.23
N VAL A 397 -18.90 19.07 14.28
CA VAL A 397 -19.36 20.27 15.00
C VAL A 397 -19.36 21.48 14.06
N LEU A 398 -18.26 21.71 13.36
CA LEU A 398 -18.16 22.83 12.43
C LEU A 398 -19.16 22.73 11.27
N ALA A 399 -19.32 21.52 10.71
CA ALA A 399 -20.19 21.26 9.54
C ALA A 399 -21.69 21.30 9.89
N ARG A 400 -22.07 20.83 11.09
CA ARG A 400 -23.49 20.74 11.52
C ARG A 400 -24.02 22.02 12.17
N THR A 401 -23.15 22.95 12.53
CA THR A 401 -23.59 24.24 13.09
C THR A 401 -24.21 25.05 11.98
N GLY A 402 -25.53 25.21 12.04
CA GLY A 402 -26.33 25.82 10.98
C GLY A 402 -26.03 27.32 10.70
N THR A 403 -25.27 27.98 11.59
CA THR A 403 -24.86 29.37 11.42
C THR A 403 -23.33 29.46 11.32
N LYS A 404 -22.67 29.61 12.44
CA LYS A 404 -21.19 29.61 12.58
C LYS A 404 -20.81 29.25 14.00
N VAL A 405 -19.60 28.71 14.18
CA VAL A 405 -18.93 28.67 15.47
C VAL A 405 -18.12 29.97 15.59
N PRO A 406 -18.50 30.90 16.49
CA PRO A 406 -17.80 32.17 16.58
C PRO A 406 -16.41 32.04 17.18
N GLN A 407 -15.46 32.89 16.75
CA GLN A 407 -14.12 32.97 17.34
C GLN A 407 -14.15 33.72 18.69
N THR A 408 -14.79 33.13 19.66
CA THR A 408 -14.94 33.64 21.03
C THR A 408 -14.88 32.48 22.00
N GLU A 409 -14.58 32.73 23.26
CA GLU A 409 -14.55 31.66 24.27
C GLU A 409 -15.84 30.82 24.31
N PRO A 410 -17.08 31.39 24.25
CA PRO A 410 -18.28 30.58 24.16
C PRO A 410 -18.38 29.75 22.88
N GLY A 411 -17.80 30.20 21.76
CA GLY A 411 -17.76 29.43 20.52
C GLY A 411 -16.79 28.28 20.60
N LEU A 412 -15.61 28.49 21.20
CA LEU A 412 -14.62 27.43 21.42
C LEU A 412 -15.13 26.38 22.43
N GLU A 413 -15.99 26.75 23.36
CA GLU A 413 -16.62 25.80 24.29
C GLU A 413 -17.51 24.77 23.55
N ILE A 414 -18.05 25.10 22.38
CA ILE A 414 -18.78 24.15 21.52
C ILE A 414 -17.83 23.08 20.99
N ILE A 415 -16.63 23.47 20.53
CA ILE A 415 -15.58 22.54 20.09
C ILE A 415 -15.08 21.72 21.29
N ARG A 416 -14.82 22.35 22.43
CA ARG A 416 -14.36 21.67 23.65
C ARG A 416 -15.27 20.51 24.05
N ARG A 417 -16.58 20.70 23.98
CA ARG A 417 -17.56 19.67 24.34
C ARG A 417 -17.42 18.43 23.46
N SER A 418 -17.14 18.58 22.17
CA SER A 418 -16.93 17.45 21.29
C SER A 418 -15.59 16.73 21.59
N ILE A 419 -14.52 17.48 21.82
CA ILE A 419 -13.23 16.91 22.23
C ILE A 419 -13.39 16.14 23.53
N ARG A 420 -14.03 16.72 24.54
CA ARG A 420 -14.28 16.11 25.85
C ARG A 420 -15.15 14.86 25.76
N ALA A 421 -16.12 14.84 24.84
CA ALA A 421 -16.93 13.63 24.59
C ALA A 421 -16.09 12.45 24.08
N VAL A 422 -15.15 12.72 23.17
CA VAL A 422 -14.21 11.70 22.67
C VAL A 422 -13.25 11.24 23.77
N CYS A 423 -12.70 12.17 24.57
CA CYS A 423 -11.84 11.83 25.68
C CYS A 423 -12.58 10.97 26.75
N ASN A 424 -13.82 11.30 27.07
CA ASN A 424 -14.66 10.50 27.97
C ASN A 424 -14.94 9.10 27.39
N GLN A 425 -15.16 9.00 26.07
CA GLN A 425 -15.31 7.70 25.42
C GLN A 425 -13.99 6.89 25.49
N ALA A 426 -12.83 7.54 25.38
CA ALA A 426 -11.52 6.91 25.54
C ALA A 426 -11.31 6.39 26.99
N VAL A 427 -11.84 7.07 27.98
CA VAL A 427 -11.87 6.57 29.38
C VAL A 427 -12.85 5.41 29.53
N THR A 428 -14.04 5.53 28.94
CA THR A 428 -15.08 4.49 29.04
C THR A 428 -14.62 3.18 28.41
N ASN A 429 -13.97 3.22 27.25
CA ASN A 429 -13.50 2.01 26.57
C ASN A 429 -12.20 1.42 27.16
N GLY A 430 -11.57 2.12 28.10
CA GLY A 430 -10.37 1.66 28.82
C GLY A 430 -9.06 1.98 28.12
N TYR A 431 -9.04 2.84 27.07
CA TYR A 431 -7.79 3.32 26.47
C TYR A 431 -7.09 4.31 27.38
N VAL A 432 -7.83 5.24 27.94
CA VAL A 432 -7.34 6.27 28.87
C VAL A 432 -7.83 5.97 30.28
N ALA A 433 -7.00 6.22 31.29
CA ALA A 433 -7.39 6.06 32.69
C ALA A 433 -6.80 7.17 33.56
N PRO A 434 -7.51 7.57 34.64
CA PRO A 434 -6.99 8.40 35.69
C PRO A 434 -5.65 7.90 36.21
N GLY A 435 -4.71 8.81 36.49
CA GLY A 435 -3.43 8.41 37.03
C GLY A 435 -2.40 9.53 37.02
N GLN A 436 -1.23 9.25 37.56
CA GLN A 436 -0.15 10.21 37.66
C GLN A 436 0.54 10.44 36.31
N TRP A 437 0.75 11.70 35.93
CA TRP A 437 1.52 12.08 34.75
C TRP A 437 2.98 12.14 35.05
N ASN A 438 3.81 11.40 34.33
CA ASN A 438 5.25 11.27 34.59
C ASN A 438 6.12 11.87 33.47
N SER A 439 5.51 12.41 32.38
CA SER A 439 6.25 13.10 31.33
C SER A 439 6.59 14.52 31.77
N PRO A 440 7.75 15.07 31.37
CA PRO A 440 8.09 16.49 31.61
C PRO A 440 7.21 17.44 30.79
N ASP A 441 6.58 16.93 29.71
CA ASP A 441 5.78 17.74 28.79
C ASP A 441 4.42 18.07 29.43
N THR A 442 4.21 19.35 29.73
CA THR A 442 2.96 19.87 30.28
C THR A 442 2.58 21.15 29.51
N PHE A 443 1.32 21.56 29.55
CA PHE A 443 0.81 22.76 28.91
C PHE A 443 -0.35 23.38 29.72
N GLY A 444 -0.68 24.63 29.43
CA GLY A 444 -1.69 25.34 30.17
C GLY A 444 -1.28 25.62 31.62
N ASN A 445 -2.23 25.61 32.56
CA ASN A 445 -1.96 25.71 33.99
C ASN A 445 -1.49 24.36 34.53
N TYR A 446 -0.33 24.32 35.16
CA TYR A 446 0.28 23.08 35.67
C TYR A 446 -0.58 22.37 36.73
N ASP A 447 -1.15 23.11 37.69
CA ASP A 447 -1.97 22.49 38.74
C ASP A 447 -3.27 21.93 38.20
N ASP A 448 -3.91 22.64 37.23
CA ASP A 448 -5.09 22.15 36.53
C ASP A 448 -4.75 20.95 35.65
N PHE A 449 -3.61 20.97 34.97
CA PHE A 449 -3.13 19.84 34.15
C PHE A 449 -2.99 18.58 35.02
N MET A 450 -2.22 18.67 36.09
CA MET A 450 -1.95 17.52 36.98
C MET A 450 -3.24 17.01 37.64
N ARG A 451 -4.09 17.92 38.12
CA ARG A 451 -5.39 17.54 38.70
C ARG A 451 -6.30 16.84 37.71
N ASN A 452 -6.51 17.41 36.52
CA ASN A 452 -7.41 16.82 35.52
C ASN A 452 -6.90 15.45 35.02
N VAL A 453 -5.59 15.29 34.77
CA VAL A 453 -5.05 13.99 34.38
C VAL A 453 -5.19 12.97 35.52
N SER A 454 -5.00 13.37 36.78
CA SER A 454 -5.13 12.44 37.91
C SER A 454 -6.58 12.03 38.20
N GLU A 455 -7.55 12.91 37.95
CA GLU A 455 -8.98 12.68 38.24
C GLU A 455 -9.76 12.09 37.04
N PHE A 456 -9.49 12.58 35.82
CA PHE A 456 -10.22 12.23 34.63
C PHE A 456 -9.42 11.39 33.60
N GLY A 457 -8.09 11.32 33.76
CA GLY A 457 -7.22 10.62 32.81
C GLY A 457 -6.79 11.49 31.62
N PHE A 458 -7.34 12.68 31.44
CA PHE A 458 -7.00 13.58 30.35
C PHE A 458 -7.10 15.05 30.75
N TYR A 459 -6.42 15.91 29.97
CA TYR A 459 -6.54 17.35 30.06
C TYR A 459 -6.56 17.96 28.66
N GLU A 460 -7.52 18.83 28.40
CA GLU A 460 -7.61 19.60 27.15
C GLU A 460 -7.41 21.09 27.42
N TYR A 461 -6.63 21.73 26.57
CA TYR A 461 -6.28 23.14 26.68
C TYR A 461 -6.24 23.81 25.31
N HIS A 462 -6.63 25.03 25.23
CA HIS A 462 -6.35 25.95 24.13
C HIS A 462 -5.90 27.29 24.67
N GLN A 463 -5.07 28.00 23.93
CA GLN A 463 -4.70 29.37 24.23
C GLN A 463 -5.96 30.28 24.20
N PRO A 464 -6.13 31.22 25.15
CA PRO A 464 -7.23 32.17 25.10
C PRO A 464 -7.31 32.92 23.77
N VAL A 465 -8.53 33.16 23.27
CA VAL A 465 -8.77 33.88 21.98
C VAL A 465 -8.13 35.29 22.03
N ALA A 466 -8.06 35.90 23.18
CA ALA A 466 -7.44 37.22 23.35
C ALA A 466 -5.93 37.22 23.07
N GLU A 467 -5.27 36.09 23.21
CA GLU A 467 -3.83 35.89 22.97
C GLU A 467 -3.50 35.42 21.57
N GLN A 468 -4.54 35.09 20.77
CA GLN A 468 -4.37 34.67 19.39
C GLN A 468 -3.90 35.83 18.51
N SER A 469 -2.99 35.57 17.58
CA SER A 469 -2.46 36.59 16.67
C SER A 469 -3.56 37.19 15.78
N GLN A 470 -3.37 38.44 15.33
CA GLN A 470 -4.29 39.10 14.42
C GLN A 470 -4.44 38.33 13.10
N SER A 471 -3.33 37.79 12.57
CA SER A 471 -3.32 37.02 11.32
C SER A 471 -4.17 35.75 11.42
N GLU A 472 -4.02 34.96 12.48
CA GLU A 472 -4.82 33.74 12.70
C GLU A 472 -6.31 34.05 12.86
N ARG A 473 -6.63 35.18 13.49
CA ARG A 473 -8.01 35.64 13.63
C ARG A 473 -8.63 36.07 12.31
N GLU A 474 -7.88 36.76 11.45
CA GLU A 474 -8.29 37.16 10.12
C GLU A 474 -8.49 35.95 9.19
N GLU A 475 -7.63 34.93 9.32
CA GLU A 475 -7.76 33.64 8.64
C GLU A 475 -8.87 32.74 9.22
N ARG A 476 -9.56 33.20 10.26
CA ARG A 476 -10.64 32.49 10.95
C ARG A 476 -10.20 31.13 11.53
N GLN A 477 -8.95 31.01 11.92
CA GLN A 477 -8.43 29.81 12.59
C GLN A 477 -8.87 29.79 14.06
N ALA A 478 -9.17 28.58 14.56
CA ALA A 478 -9.31 28.39 16.00
C ALA A 478 -7.91 28.32 16.64
N PRO A 479 -7.76 28.73 17.92
CA PRO A 479 -6.53 28.45 18.66
C PRO A 479 -6.18 26.96 18.64
N VAL A 480 -4.88 26.63 18.71
CA VAL A 480 -4.42 25.23 18.72
C VAL A 480 -4.93 24.54 19.99
N TRP A 481 -5.56 23.40 19.81
CA TRP A 481 -5.97 22.52 20.90
C TRP A 481 -4.85 21.55 21.25
N GLN A 482 -4.54 21.47 22.53
CA GLN A 482 -3.59 20.52 23.10
C GLN A 482 -4.34 19.55 24.01
N ILE A 483 -4.09 18.24 23.85
CA ILE A 483 -4.76 17.18 24.61
C ILE A 483 -3.70 16.28 25.20
N ALA A 484 -3.68 16.18 26.52
CA ALA A 484 -2.94 15.14 27.24
C ALA A 484 -3.91 14.01 27.59
N ALA A 485 -3.55 12.78 27.25
CA ALA A 485 -4.31 11.60 27.56
C ALA A 485 -3.38 10.57 28.21
N LYS A 486 -3.74 10.09 29.39
CA LYS A 486 -2.96 9.11 30.14
C LYS A 486 -3.42 7.72 29.74
N GLU A 487 -2.61 6.99 28.98
CA GLU A 487 -2.90 5.60 28.61
C GLU A 487 -3.01 4.70 29.84
N SER A 488 -4.01 3.82 29.87
CA SER A 488 -4.22 2.86 30.95
C SER A 488 -3.15 1.77 31.00
N GLY A 489 -2.57 1.45 29.81
CA GLY A 489 -1.64 0.34 29.66
C GLY A 489 -2.27 -1.03 29.88
N ALA A 490 -1.46 -2.09 29.78
CA ALA A 490 -1.86 -3.46 30.10
C ALA A 490 -0.77 -4.18 30.89
N VAL A 491 -1.17 -5.09 31.79
CA VAL A 491 -0.23 -5.95 32.51
C VAL A 491 0.09 -7.17 31.66
N HIS A 492 1.36 -7.34 31.29
CA HIS A 492 1.85 -8.47 30.48
C HIS A 492 2.56 -9.55 31.31
N SER A 493 3.06 -9.22 32.51
CA SER A 493 3.73 -10.13 33.42
C SER A 493 3.50 -9.73 34.88
N ALA A 494 3.54 -10.72 35.77
CA ALA A 494 3.47 -10.50 37.22
C ALA A 494 4.60 -11.26 37.92
N ASN A 495 5.31 -10.61 38.84
CA ASN A 495 6.29 -11.22 39.72
C ASN A 495 5.67 -11.40 41.11
N ILE A 496 5.69 -12.61 41.59
CA ILE A 496 5.14 -12.97 42.94
C ILE A 496 6.29 -13.45 43.80
N LEU A 497 6.53 -12.77 44.90
CA LEU A 497 7.51 -13.19 45.90
C LEU A 497 6.76 -13.90 47.04
N ILE A 498 7.14 -15.12 47.31
CA ILE A 498 6.55 -15.92 48.39
C ILE A 498 7.60 -16.12 49.47
N TYR A 499 7.31 -15.66 50.66
CA TYR A 499 8.14 -15.88 51.86
C TYR A 499 7.49 -16.98 52.66
N VAL A 500 8.23 -18.07 52.90
CA VAL A 500 7.78 -19.19 53.72
C VAL A 500 8.68 -19.27 54.95
N GLU A 501 8.11 -19.18 56.14
CA GLU A 501 8.79 -19.44 57.37
C GLU A 501 8.62 -20.94 57.73
N PRO A 502 9.71 -21.70 57.99
CA PRO A 502 9.68 -23.14 58.31
C PRO A 502 9.11 -23.45 59.69
#